data_80dcdd9dd3fe6d1bdcc92eac4f6e148d
#
_entry.id   80dcdd9dd3fe6d1bdcc92eac4f6e148d
#
_cell.length_a   1.000
_cell.length_b   1.000
_cell.length_c   1.000
_cell.angle_alpha   90.00
_cell.angle_beta   90.00
_cell.angle_gamma   90.00
#
_symmetry.space_group_name_H-M   'P 1'
#
loop_
_entity.id
_entity.type
_entity.pdbx_description
1 polymer ?
#
loop_
_entity_poly.entity_id
_entity_poly.type
_entity_poly.pdbx_seq_one_letter_code
_entity_poly.pdbx_strand_id
1 'polypeptide(L)'
;MKAAYYEAVGPAKEVLRIADIPEPQPAPGEVCVRVQWSGVNPSDVKSRAGLRSKTLPFPRIVPHSDGSGVIDAVGESVDRSRIGERVWVWNAAWGRAHGTACEALCLPQQQAVRLPDNVSGEAGACLGIPALTALHAVLMDGGVAGKTVLVAGGAGAVGHYAVQMASQLGAARVISTVSTPQKATIAREAGADDVVNYKTEPLVQRVAELTQGQGVDRIIELDMAANATADLDMLKPNGECVVYGSGASPMSVPFYPLIVKNLQLKFFMVYHLTAADRARATSTLTRMLERGALQHLIDQRLPLSEIAAAHERVESGQAVGNVVLHVSD
;
A
#
# COMPACT_ATOMS: atom_id res chain seq x y z
N MET A 1 8.97 -24.85 9.84
CA MET A 1 8.08 -23.70 10.07
C MET A 1 6.88 -23.76 9.15
N LYS A 2 5.71 -23.29 9.58
CA LYS A 2 4.54 -23.21 8.73
C LYS A 2 4.66 -22.05 7.74
N ALA A 3 4.24 -22.31 6.49
CA ALA A 3 4.17 -21.29 5.45
C ALA A 3 2.99 -21.54 4.51
N ALA A 4 2.39 -20.47 4.04
CA ALA A 4 1.49 -20.51 2.91
C ALA A 4 2.27 -20.23 1.63
N TYR A 5 1.99 -20.99 0.56
CA TYR A 5 2.73 -20.87 -0.70
C TYR A 5 1.86 -21.27 -1.90
N TYR A 6 2.35 -20.95 -3.08
CA TYR A 6 1.81 -21.44 -4.35
C TYR A 6 2.93 -21.83 -5.34
N GLU A 7 2.63 -22.81 -6.22
CA GLU A 7 3.55 -23.37 -7.23
C GLU A 7 2.98 -23.22 -8.64
N ALA A 8 1.80 -22.62 -8.76
CA ALA A 8 1.17 -22.27 -10.02
C ALA A 8 0.34 -21.00 -9.84
N VAL A 9 0.11 -20.24 -10.91
CA VAL A 9 -0.85 -19.13 -10.91
C VAL A 9 -2.27 -19.66 -11.08
N GLY A 10 -3.25 -19.00 -10.49
CA GLY A 10 -4.65 -19.40 -10.58
C GLY A 10 -5.52 -18.83 -9.47
N PRO A 11 -6.77 -19.31 -9.28
CA PRO A 11 -7.67 -18.92 -8.20
C PRO A 11 -7.07 -19.21 -6.81
N ALA A 12 -7.38 -18.38 -5.81
CA ALA A 12 -6.77 -18.47 -4.48
C ALA A 12 -6.94 -19.86 -3.85
N LYS A 13 -8.16 -20.38 -3.83
CA LYS A 13 -8.48 -21.68 -3.23
C LYS A 13 -7.83 -22.87 -3.95
N GLU A 14 -7.49 -22.71 -5.23
CA GLU A 14 -6.93 -23.80 -6.03
C GLU A 14 -5.43 -23.88 -5.90
N VAL A 15 -4.73 -22.75 -5.73
CA VAL A 15 -3.27 -22.70 -5.81
C VAL A 15 -2.58 -22.46 -4.47
N LEU A 16 -3.23 -21.77 -3.51
CA LEU A 16 -2.63 -21.55 -2.20
C LEU A 16 -2.66 -22.83 -1.35
N ARG A 17 -1.53 -23.17 -0.77
CA ARG A 17 -1.31 -24.34 0.08
C ARG A 17 -0.62 -23.89 1.35
N ILE A 18 -0.81 -24.67 2.43
CA ILE A 18 -0.10 -24.50 3.69
C ILE A 18 0.61 -25.78 4.01
N ALA A 19 1.91 -25.69 4.30
CA ALA A 19 2.72 -26.82 4.72
C ALA A 19 3.88 -26.36 5.61
N ASP A 20 4.53 -27.34 6.21
CA ASP A 20 5.81 -27.14 6.86
C ASP A 20 6.93 -27.11 5.82
N ILE A 21 7.75 -26.04 5.89
CA ILE A 21 8.93 -25.86 5.06
C ILE A 21 10.17 -25.67 5.93
N PRO A 22 11.39 -25.87 5.41
CA PRO A 22 12.61 -25.59 6.15
C PRO A 22 12.64 -24.13 6.63
N GLU A 23 13.11 -23.94 7.86
CA GLU A 23 13.30 -22.61 8.43
C GLU A 23 14.55 -21.94 7.81
N PRO A 24 14.47 -20.68 7.36
CA PRO A 24 15.60 -20.01 6.76
C PRO A 24 16.63 -19.61 7.82
N GLN A 25 17.89 -19.46 7.38
CA GLN A 25 18.97 -18.92 8.20
C GLN A 25 19.45 -17.61 7.58
N PRO A 26 19.76 -16.58 8.38
CA PRO A 26 20.16 -15.29 7.85
C PRO A 26 21.56 -15.36 7.20
N ALA A 27 21.66 -14.91 5.96
CA ALA A 27 22.93 -14.70 5.28
C ALA A 27 23.65 -13.44 5.84
N PRO A 28 24.93 -13.20 5.49
CA PRO A 28 25.62 -11.97 5.86
C PRO A 28 24.82 -10.72 5.44
N GLY A 29 24.63 -9.77 6.38
CA GLY A 29 23.85 -8.55 6.17
C GLY A 29 22.33 -8.72 6.29
N GLU A 30 21.83 -9.92 6.58
CA GLU A 30 20.41 -10.21 6.78
C GLU A 30 20.03 -10.32 8.25
N VAL A 31 18.73 -10.11 8.51
CA VAL A 31 18.06 -10.45 9.77
C VAL A 31 17.01 -11.51 9.50
N CYS A 32 16.77 -12.38 10.48
CA CYS A 32 15.64 -13.29 10.47
C CYS A 32 14.54 -12.71 11.36
N VAL A 33 13.34 -12.58 10.82
CA VAL A 33 12.17 -12.04 11.52
C VAL A 33 11.20 -13.18 11.80
N ARG A 34 10.85 -13.37 13.06
CA ARG A 34 9.70 -14.18 13.47
C ARG A 34 8.45 -13.37 13.16
N VAL A 35 7.74 -13.77 12.11
CA VAL A 35 6.59 -13.03 11.59
C VAL A 35 5.38 -13.30 12.45
N GLN A 36 4.77 -12.24 12.96
CA GLN A 36 3.52 -12.30 13.72
C GLN A 36 2.32 -11.93 12.82
N TRP A 37 2.48 -10.92 11.97
CA TRP A 37 1.44 -10.45 11.06
C TRP A 37 1.96 -10.29 9.65
N SER A 38 1.13 -10.66 8.67
CA SER A 38 1.42 -10.57 7.24
C SER A 38 0.32 -9.79 6.53
N GLY A 39 0.67 -8.76 5.77
CA GLY A 39 -0.28 -7.90 5.04
C GLY A 39 -0.58 -8.44 3.65
N VAL A 40 -1.85 -8.44 3.26
CA VAL A 40 -2.32 -8.90 1.95
C VAL A 40 -2.63 -7.69 1.07
N ASN A 41 -1.94 -7.56 -0.05
CA ASN A 41 -2.08 -6.43 -0.96
C ASN A 41 -2.63 -6.83 -2.35
N PRO A 42 -3.24 -5.89 -3.10
CA PRO A 42 -3.65 -6.14 -4.48
C PRO A 42 -2.51 -6.65 -5.39
N SER A 43 -1.26 -6.27 -5.08
CA SER A 43 -0.07 -6.76 -5.79
C SER A 43 0.15 -8.25 -5.62
N ASP A 44 -0.08 -8.78 -4.42
CA ASP A 44 0.07 -10.20 -4.09
C ASP A 44 -1.00 -11.02 -4.79
N VAL A 45 -2.23 -10.53 -4.76
CA VAL A 45 -3.38 -11.13 -5.43
C VAL A 45 -3.15 -11.17 -6.95
N LYS A 46 -2.75 -10.06 -7.56
CA LYS A 46 -2.47 -9.97 -9.00
C LYS A 46 -1.32 -10.91 -9.43
N SER A 47 -0.28 -11.06 -8.61
CA SER A 47 0.83 -11.97 -8.87
C SER A 47 0.38 -13.42 -8.79
N ARG A 48 -0.30 -13.82 -7.73
CA ARG A 48 -0.84 -15.17 -7.52
C ARG A 48 -1.86 -15.54 -8.63
N ALA A 49 -2.72 -14.60 -9.03
CA ALA A 49 -3.72 -14.83 -10.09
C ALA A 49 -3.11 -14.90 -11.51
N GLY A 50 -1.82 -14.60 -11.66
CA GLY A 50 -1.16 -14.57 -12.98
C GLY A 50 -1.56 -13.37 -13.84
N LEU A 51 -2.02 -12.27 -13.22
CA LEU A 51 -2.38 -11.04 -13.95
C LEU A 51 -1.15 -10.22 -14.33
N ARG A 52 -0.02 -10.40 -13.62
CA ARG A 52 1.26 -9.78 -13.94
C ARG A 52 2.13 -10.63 -14.87
N SER A 53 2.14 -11.93 -14.64
CA SER A 53 2.87 -12.91 -15.45
C SER A 53 2.18 -14.26 -15.29
N LYS A 54 2.11 -15.02 -16.40
CA LYS A 54 1.63 -16.41 -16.38
C LYS A 54 2.71 -17.40 -15.93
N THR A 55 3.97 -16.95 -15.85
CA THR A 55 5.12 -17.76 -15.44
C THR A 55 5.57 -17.31 -14.07
N LEU A 56 5.81 -18.24 -13.15
CA LEU A 56 6.39 -17.96 -11.85
C LEU A 56 7.90 -17.71 -11.96
N PRO A 57 8.46 -16.72 -11.26
CA PRO A 57 9.91 -16.49 -11.23
C PRO A 57 10.68 -17.53 -10.40
N PHE A 58 9.99 -18.29 -9.56
CA PHE A 58 10.54 -19.35 -8.71
C PHE A 58 9.61 -20.55 -8.71
N PRO A 59 10.13 -21.78 -8.49
CA PRO A 59 9.30 -23.00 -8.45
C PRO A 59 8.19 -22.96 -7.39
N ARG A 60 8.45 -22.28 -6.27
CA ARG A 60 7.53 -22.06 -5.15
C ARG A 60 7.64 -20.63 -4.68
N ILE A 61 6.52 -19.99 -4.36
CA ILE A 61 6.45 -18.64 -3.84
C ILE A 61 5.65 -18.61 -2.54
N VAL A 62 6.27 -18.16 -1.46
CA VAL A 62 5.58 -17.69 -0.25
C VAL A 62 5.21 -16.22 -0.50
N PRO A 63 3.91 -15.87 -0.55
CA PRO A 63 3.49 -14.52 -0.92
C PRO A 63 3.72 -13.50 0.18
N HIS A 64 3.31 -12.27 -0.13
CA HIS A 64 3.23 -11.06 0.69
C HIS A 64 4.57 -10.36 0.91
N SER A 65 4.51 -9.05 0.74
CA SER A 65 5.68 -8.16 0.86
C SER A 65 5.70 -7.37 2.15
N ASP A 66 4.56 -7.29 2.84
CA ASP A 66 4.39 -6.58 4.10
C ASP A 66 4.28 -7.55 5.26
N GLY A 67 4.81 -7.17 6.39
CA GLY A 67 4.65 -7.93 7.61
C GLY A 67 5.23 -7.20 8.81
N SER A 68 5.01 -7.76 9.97
CA SER A 68 5.62 -7.33 11.22
C SER A 68 5.94 -8.54 12.10
N GLY A 69 6.87 -8.34 13.00
CA GLY A 69 7.31 -9.39 13.91
C GLY A 69 8.49 -8.94 14.75
N VAL A 70 9.30 -9.90 15.16
CA VAL A 70 10.47 -9.67 16.01
C VAL A 70 11.69 -10.31 15.36
N ILE A 71 12.82 -9.60 15.35
CA ILE A 71 14.10 -10.16 14.92
C ILE A 71 14.55 -11.21 15.92
N ASP A 72 14.69 -12.46 15.49
CA ASP A 72 15.15 -13.56 16.36
C ASP A 72 16.57 -14.03 16.04
N ALA A 73 17.09 -13.73 14.86
CA ALA A 73 18.47 -14.02 14.48
C ALA A 73 19.02 -12.94 13.53
N VAL A 74 20.35 -12.81 13.53
CA VAL A 74 21.07 -11.89 12.64
C VAL A 74 22.24 -12.60 11.97
N GLY A 75 22.47 -12.30 10.71
CA GLY A 75 23.62 -12.78 9.96
C GLY A 75 24.90 -12.01 10.31
N GLU A 76 26.00 -12.45 9.72
CA GLU A 76 27.29 -11.76 9.83
C GLU A 76 27.17 -10.29 9.40
N SER A 77 27.92 -9.40 10.06
CA SER A 77 27.95 -7.95 9.83
C SER A 77 26.66 -7.18 10.21
N VAL A 78 25.70 -7.84 10.89
CA VAL A 78 24.54 -7.17 11.49
C VAL A 78 24.75 -7.03 12.99
N ASP A 79 24.38 -5.89 13.55
CA ASP A 79 24.47 -5.65 14.99
C ASP A 79 23.55 -6.64 15.76
N ARG A 80 24.15 -7.43 16.65
CA ARG A 80 23.44 -8.41 17.48
C ARG A 80 22.45 -7.78 18.47
N SER A 81 22.57 -6.49 18.78
CA SER A 81 21.61 -5.77 19.62
C SER A 81 20.23 -5.66 18.98
N ARG A 82 20.11 -5.91 17.67
CA ARG A 82 18.82 -5.97 16.96
C ARG A 82 17.98 -7.21 17.32
N ILE A 83 18.54 -8.24 17.90
CA ILE A 83 17.78 -9.43 18.36
C ILE A 83 16.80 -8.98 19.46
N GLY A 84 15.53 -9.31 19.29
CA GLY A 84 14.41 -8.85 20.11
C GLY A 84 13.76 -7.55 19.64
N GLU A 85 14.30 -6.89 18.62
CA GLU A 85 13.72 -5.68 18.06
C GLU A 85 12.38 -6.00 17.35
N ARG A 86 11.32 -5.27 17.73
CA ARG A 86 10.04 -5.29 16.99
C ARG A 86 10.21 -4.53 15.67
N VAL A 87 9.80 -5.15 14.57
CA VAL A 87 9.99 -4.58 13.24
C VAL A 87 8.74 -4.71 12.38
N TRP A 88 8.62 -3.81 11.41
CA TRP A 88 7.82 -3.99 10.22
C TRP A 88 8.74 -4.16 9.02
N VAL A 89 8.29 -4.88 7.99
CA VAL A 89 9.11 -5.20 6.82
C VAL A 89 8.47 -4.70 5.53
N TRP A 90 9.30 -4.42 4.53
CA TRP A 90 8.87 -3.99 3.22
C TRP A 90 9.56 -4.80 2.11
N ASN A 91 8.88 -4.94 0.96
CA ASN A 91 9.37 -5.65 -0.22
C ASN A 91 9.86 -7.09 0.07
N ALA A 92 9.26 -7.78 1.05
CA ALA A 92 9.74 -9.11 1.45
C ALA A 92 9.73 -10.12 0.30
N ALA A 93 8.65 -10.19 -0.49
CA ALA A 93 8.53 -11.10 -1.63
C ALA A 93 9.10 -10.54 -2.95
N TRP A 94 9.58 -9.29 -2.99
CA TRP A 94 10.01 -8.68 -4.23
C TRP A 94 11.36 -9.22 -4.71
N GLY A 95 11.36 -9.93 -5.86
CA GLY A 95 12.55 -10.58 -6.40
C GLY A 95 13.04 -11.78 -5.60
N ARG A 96 12.20 -12.32 -4.70
CA ARG A 96 12.51 -13.46 -3.84
C ARG A 96 11.37 -14.48 -3.82
N ALA A 97 11.73 -15.73 -3.50
CA ALA A 97 10.77 -16.81 -3.36
C ALA A 97 9.96 -16.75 -2.05
N HIS A 98 10.48 -16.06 -1.04
CA HIS A 98 9.92 -16.04 0.31
C HIS A 98 9.46 -14.63 0.70
N GLY A 99 8.16 -14.49 0.95
CA GLY A 99 7.51 -13.34 1.56
C GLY A 99 7.07 -13.60 2.99
N THR A 100 6.16 -12.78 3.50
CA THR A 100 5.77 -12.78 4.92
C THR A 100 4.66 -13.77 5.30
N ALA A 101 4.09 -14.52 4.35
CA ALA A 101 3.07 -15.52 4.66
C ALA A 101 3.67 -16.83 5.27
N CYS A 102 4.59 -16.69 6.23
CA CYS A 102 5.27 -17.78 6.92
C CYS A 102 5.75 -17.35 8.32
N GLU A 103 6.03 -18.31 9.19
CA GLU A 103 6.44 -18.06 10.58
C GLU A 103 7.82 -17.38 10.71
N ALA A 104 8.73 -17.58 9.75
CA ALA A 104 10.06 -16.97 9.78
C ALA A 104 10.51 -16.54 8.38
N LEU A 105 11.15 -15.38 8.31
CA LEU A 105 11.61 -14.76 7.07
C LEU A 105 12.98 -14.14 7.29
N CYS A 106 13.97 -14.48 6.45
CA CYS A 106 15.24 -13.77 6.40
C CYS A 106 15.27 -12.80 5.24
N LEU A 107 15.76 -11.56 5.49
CA LEU A 107 15.80 -10.48 4.50
C LEU A 107 16.91 -9.47 4.87
N PRO A 108 17.38 -8.65 3.90
CA PRO A 108 18.35 -7.60 4.17
C PRO A 108 17.92 -6.72 5.33
N GLN A 109 18.83 -6.45 6.27
CA GLN A 109 18.55 -5.71 7.51
C GLN A 109 17.85 -4.37 7.29
N GLN A 110 18.07 -3.70 6.15
CA GLN A 110 17.46 -2.41 5.82
C GLN A 110 15.96 -2.52 5.55
N GLN A 111 15.49 -3.73 5.22
CA GLN A 111 14.07 -4.00 4.95
C GLN A 111 13.27 -4.33 6.21
N ALA A 112 13.95 -4.53 7.36
CA ALA A 112 13.36 -4.67 8.68
C ALA A 112 13.55 -3.36 9.45
N VAL A 113 12.50 -2.57 9.53
CA VAL A 113 12.49 -1.24 10.16
C VAL A 113 11.87 -1.35 11.55
N ARG A 114 12.46 -0.71 12.55
CA ARG A 114 11.93 -0.69 13.91
C ARG A 114 10.46 -0.26 13.92
N LEU A 115 9.62 -1.05 14.56
CA LEU A 115 8.21 -0.74 14.84
C LEU A 115 8.13 -0.04 16.20
N PRO A 116 7.65 1.23 16.28
CA PRO A 116 7.49 1.92 17.56
C PRO A 116 6.58 1.14 18.53
N ASP A 117 6.84 1.27 19.83
CA ASP A 117 6.16 0.47 20.87
C ASP A 117 4.67 0.79 20.97
N ASN A 118 4.26 1.99 20.59
CA ASN A 118 2.87 2.45 20.53
C ASN A 118 2.11 1.96 19.28
N VAL A 119 2.75 1.21 18.36
CA VAL A 119 2.13 0.66 17.14
C VAL A 119 1.92 -0.84 17.29
N SER A 120 0.71 -1.31 17.02
CA SER A 120 0.41 -2.75 17.06
C SER A 120 1.09 -3.52 15.92
N GLY A 121 1.33 -4.83 16.12
CA GLY A 121 1.91 -5.68 15.08
C GLY A 121 1.06 -5.73 13.81
N GLU A 122 -0.25 -5.83 13.96
CA GLU A 122 -1.18 -5.83 12.82
C GLU A 122 -1.12 -4.53 11.99
N ALA A 123 -0.96 -3.39 12.66
CA ALA A 123 -0.73 -2.11 12.00
C ALA A 123 0.64 -2.10 11.27
N GLY A 124 1.67 -2.70 11.89
CA GLY A 124 2.98 -2.90 11.27
C GLY A 124 2.93 -3.61 9.93
N ALA A 125 2.03 -4.61 9.79
CA ALA A 125 1.82 -5.33 8.54
C ALA A 125 1.11 -4.52 7.43
N CYS A 126 0.72 -3.27 7.69
CA CYS A 126 0.09 -2.36 6.73
C CYS A 126 1.04 -1.24 6.25
N LEU A 127 2.31 -1.25 6.68
CA LEU A 127 3.22 -0.13 6.46
C LEU A 127 4.05 -0.25 5.18
N GLY A 128 4.47 -1.44 4.81
CA GLY A 128 5.46 -1.68 3.75
C GLY A 128 5.00 -1.35 2.34
N ILE A 129 3.74 -1.58 2.02
CA ILE A 129 3.13 -1.21 0.73
C ILE A 129 2.11 -0.09 0.91
N PRO A 130 1.04 -0.24 1.70
CA PRO A 130 0.00 0.79 1.73
C PRO A 130 0.49 2.14 2.24
N ALA A 131 1.09 2.19 3.43
CA ALA A 131 1.52 3.45 4.01
C ALA A 131 2.70 4.09 3.25
N LEU A 132 3.69 3.30 2.80
CA LEU A 132 4.80 3.83 1.99
C LEU A 132 4.34 4.31 0.61
N THR A 133 3.39 3.63 -0.03
CA THR A 133 2.79 4.08 -1.30
C THR A 133 2.09 5.42 -1.11
N ALA A 134 1.24 5.53 -0.10
CA ALA A 134 0.54 6.76 0.24
C ALA A 134 1.52 7.91 0.51
N LEU A 135 2.50 7.67 1.37
CA LEU A 135 3.45 8.71 1.76
C LEU A 135 4.32 9.16 0.59
N HIS A 136 4.78 8.24 -0.26
CA HIS A 136 5.54 8.60 -1.45
C HIS A 136 4.70 9.44 -2.42
N ALA A 137 3.44 9.07 -2.68
CA ALA A 137 2.54 9.84 -3.54
C ALA A 137 2.29 11.26 -3.01
N VAL A 138 2.24 11.41 -1.68
CA VAL A 138 2.10 12.72 -1.03
C VAL A 138 3.38 13.55 -1.07
N LEU A 139 4.56 12.91 -0.92
CA LEU A 139 5.86 13.61 -0.82
C LEU A 139 6.54 13.90 -2.17
N MET A 140 6.10 13.25 -3.27
CA MET A 140 6.69 13.47 -4.60
C MET A 140 6.74 14.97 -4.95
N ASP A 141 7.79 15.36 -5.67
CA ASP A 141 7.93 16.66 -6.32
C ASP A 141 7.52 17.85 -5.44
N GLY A 142 8.13 17.93 -4.27
CA GLY A 142 7.92 19.02 -3.33
C GLY A 142 6.71 18.86 -2.40
N GLY A 143 5.94 17.78 -2.54
CA GLY A 143 4.85 17.47 -1.62
C GLY A 143 3.54 18.20 -1.95
N VAL A 144 2.65 18.22 -0.95
CA VAL A 144 1.27 18.72 -1.09
C VAL A 144 0.97 19.99 -0.30
N ALA A 145 1.97 20.55 0.40
CA ALA A 145 1.75 21.75 1.21
C ALA A 145 1.16 22.90 0.38
N GLY A 146 0.05 23.48 0.86
CA GLY A 146 -0.69 24.55 0.20
C GLY A 146 -1.51 24.12 -1.04
N LYS A 147 -1.51 22.83 -1.42
CA LYS A 147 -2.24 22.32 -2.58
C LYS A 147 -3.65 21.83 -2.23
N THR A 148 -4.58 21.93 -3.18
CA THR A 148 -5.83 21.17 -3.17
C THR A 148 -5.57 19.79 -3.76
N VAL A 149 -5.78 18.75 -2.97
CA VAL A 149 -5.46 17.36 -3.34
C VAL A 149 -6.74 16.52 -3.41
N LEU A 150 -6.91 15.75 -4.47
CA LEU A 150 -7.92 14.71 -4.55
C LEU A 150 -7.27 13.35 -4.33
N VAL A 151 -7.82 12.59 -3.39
CA VAL A 151 -7.40 11.21 -3.10
C VAL A 151 -8.49 10.24 -3.54
N ALA A 152 -8.21 9.44 -4.56
CA ALA A 152 -9.12 8.41 -5.02
C ALA A 152 -9.19 7.26 -4.00
N GLY A 153 -10.43 6.89 -3.60
CA GLY A 153 -10.67 5.75 -2.72
C GLY A 153 -10.21 5.93 -1.27
N GLY A 154 -10.59 7.03 -0.61
CA GLY A 154 -10.12 7.41 0.74
C GLY A 154 -10.46 6.47 1.91
N ALA A 155 -11.23 5.42 1.69
CA ALA A 155 -11.46 4.34 2.67
C ALA A 155 -10.78 3.02 2.26
N GLY A 156 -9.91 3.05 1.25
CA GLY A 156 -9.08 1.91 0.84
C GLY A 156 -7.77 1.85 1.60
N ALA A 157 -7.01 0.76 1.43
CA ALA A 157 -5.75 0.52 2.14
C ALA A 157 -4.73 1.65 1.97
N VAL A 158 -4.51 2.13 0.75
CA VAL A 158 -3.60 3.25 0.45
C VAL A 158 -4.28 4.59 0.64
N GLY A 159 -5.52 4.74 0.14
CA GLY A 159 -6.24 6.02 0.15
C GLY A 159 -6.46 6.58 1.55
N HIS A 160 -6.77 5.72 2.53
CA HIS A 160 -6.95 6.14 3.92
C HIS A 160 -5.66 6.73 4.54
N TYR A 161 -4.50 6.15 4.25
CA TYR A 161 -3.22 6.75 4.64
C TYR A 161 -2.93 8.03 3.85
N ALA A 162 -3.23 8.06 2.54
CA ALA A 162 -2.97 9.23 1.70
C ALA A 162 -3.78 10.46 2.15
N VAL A 163 -5.05 10.28 2.55
CA VAL A 163 -5.89 11.34 3.13
C VAL A 163 -5.25 11.89 4.40
N GLN A 164 -4.91 11.04 5.37
CA GLN A 164 -4.29 11.45 6.62
C GLN A 164 -2.96 12.20 6.39
N MET A 165 -2.10 11.63 5.54
CA MET A 165 -0.78 12.19 5.27
C MET A 165 -0.87 13.50 4.49
N ALA A 166 -1.80 13.63 3.53
CA ALA A 166 -2.01 14.88 2.81
C ALA A 166 -2.46 15.99 3.76
N SER A 167 -3.44 15.73 4.61
CA SER A 167 -3.91 16.68 5.62
C SER A 167 -2.80 17.08 6.60
N GLN A 168 -2.09 16.11 7.18
CA GLN A 168 -1.04 16.37 8.18
C GLN A 168 0.23 17.02 7.58
N LEU A 169 0.50 16.83 6.29
CA LEU A 169 1.63 17.44 5.60
C LEU A 169 1.28 18.75 4.90
N GLY A 170 0.16 19.35 5.27
CA GLY A 170 -0.17 20.73 4.97
C GLY A 170 -0.88 20.96 3.63
N ALA A 171 -1.59 19.98 3.09
CA ALA A 171 -2.50 20.25 1.99
C ALA A 171 -3.52 21.35 2.42
N ALA A 172 -3.78 22.31 1.54
CA ALA A 172 -4.75 23.36 1.82
C ALA A 172 -6.19 22.82 1.84
N ARG A 173 -6.44 21.75 1.10
CA ARG A 173 -7.71 21.04 1.06
C ARG A 173 -7.50 19.62 0.59
N VAL A 174 -8.16 18.67 1.23
CA VAL A 174 -8.19 17.26 0.86
C VAL A 174 -9.60 16.85 0.48
N ILE A 175 -9.79 16.53 -0.81
CA ILE A 175 -11.03 15.95 -1.34
C ILE A 175 -10.81 14.46 -1.50
N SER A 176 -11.79 13.63 -1.14
CA SER A 176 -11.68 12.19 -1.33
C SER A 176 -12.88 11.59 -2.05
N THR A 177 -12.66 10.55 -2.85
CA THR A 177 -13.74 9.80 -3.48
C THR A 177 -14.03 8.52 -2.73
N VAL A 178 -15.32 8.15 -2.69
CA VAL A 178 -15.79 6.93 -2.03
C VAL A 178 -16.98 6.33 -2.80
N SER A 179 -17.36 5.08 -2.45
CA SER A 179 -18.47 4.37 -3.10
C SER A 179 -19.70 4.16 -2.23
N THR A 180 -19.64 4.48 -0.93
CA THR A 180 -20.75 4.30 0.01
C THR A 180 -20.74 5.38 1.09
N PRO A 181 -21.90 5.65 1.76
CA PRO A 181 -21.96 6.60 2.89
C PRO A 181 -21.04 6.19 4.06
N GLN A 182 -20.93 4.89 4.36
CA GLN A 182 -20.03 4.40 5.41
C GLN A 182 -18.56 4.75 5.09
N LYS A 183 -18.13 4.52 3.85
CA LYS A 183 -16.77 4.90 3.41
C LYS A 183 -16.56 6.42 3.45
N ALA A 184 -17.62 7.22 3.27
CA ALA A 184 -17.54 8.68 3.38
C ALA A 184 -17.24 9.12 4.82
N THR A 185 -17.86 8.51 5.82
CA THR A 185 -17.56 8.76 7.24
C THR A 185 -16.09 8.47 7.54
N ILE A 186 -15.60 7.29 7.12
CA ILE A 186 -14.20 6.87 7.31
C ILE A 186 -13.22 7.88 6.67
N ALA A 187 -13.49 8.34 5.44
CA ALA A 187 -12.61 9.29 4.76
C ALA A 187 -12.58 10.66 5.47
N ARG A 188 -13.72 11.12 6.02
CA ARG A 188 -13.77 12.37 6.82
C ARG A 188 -13.01 12.22 8.14
N GLU A 189 -13.20 11.12 8.85
CA GLU A 189 -12.46 10.82 10.08
C GLU A 189 -10.95 10.73 9.84
N ALA A 190 -10.53 10.30 8.65
CA ALA A 190 -9.14 10.32 8.21
C ALA A 190 -8.60 11.71 7.91
N GLY A 191 -9.44 12.75 7.83
CA GLY A 191 -9.04 14.14 7.59
C GLY A 191 -9.34 14.66 6.18
N ALA A 192 -10.26 14.04 5.44
CA ALA A 192 -10.77 14.63 4.20
C ALA A 192 -11.73 15.79 4.53
N ASP A 193 -11.46 16.97 3.98
CA ASP A 193 -12.33 18.15 4.12
C ASP A 193 -13.66 17.93 3.38
N ASP A 194 -13.59 17.30 2.21
CA ASP A 194 -14.75 16.96 1.40
C ASP A 194 -14.69 15.52 0.90
N VAL A 195 -15.86 14.93 0.75
CA VAL A 195 -15.99 13.56 0.22
C VAL A 195 -17.08 13.51 -0.84
N VAL A 196 -16.76 12.92 -1.98
CA VAL A 196 -17.69 12.75 -3.11
C VAL A 196 -17.96 11.25 -3.29
N ASN A 197 -19.23 10.87 -3.25
CA ASN A 197 -19.64 9.49 -3.55
C ASN A 197 -19.84 9.35 -5.07
N TYR A 198 -18.82 8.85 -5.76
CA TYR A 198 -18.82 8.72 -7.22
C TYR A 198 -19.87 7.75 -7.79
N LYS A 199 -20.57 7.00 -6.94
CA LYS A 199 -21.70 6.14 -7.36
C LYS A 199 -23.03 6.90 -7.46
N THR A 200 -23.17 8.00 -6.72
CA THR A 200 -24.41 8.73 -6.56
C THR A 200 -24.31 10.20 -6.94
N GLU A 201 -23.09 10.73 -7.11
CA GLU A 201 -22.83 12.11 -7.43
C GLU A 201 -22.04 12.24 -8.75
N PRO A 202 -22.27 13.27 -9.54
CA PRO A 202 -21.48 13.57 -10.75
C PRO A 202 -20.12 14.10 -10.34
N LEU A 203 -19.11 13.22 -10.24
CA LEU A 203 -17.80 13.49 -9.63
C LEU A 203 -17.12 14.76 -10.15
N VAL A 204 -16.99 14.92 -11.48
CA VAL A 204 -16.32 16.08 -12.09
C VAL A 204 -17.03 17.40 -11.73
N GLN A 205 -18.37 17.40 -11.81
CA GLN A 205 -19.16 18.59 -11.46
C GLN A 205 -19.02 18.92 -9.97
N ARG A 206 -19.08 17.90 -9.08
CA ARG A 206 -18.94 18.13 -7.63
C ARG A 206 -17.55 18.70 -7.29
N VAL A 207 -16.48 18.17 -7.88
CA VAL A 207 -15.13 18.72 -7.68
C VAL A 207 -15.03 20.15 -8.21
N ALA A 208 -15.64 20.46 -9.37
CA ALA A 208 -15.69 21.83 -9.88
C ALA A 208 -16.41 22.77 -8.90
N GLU A 209 -17.58 22.38 -8.35
CA GLU A 209 -18.30 23.16 -7.35
C GLU A 209 -17.43 23.39 -6.09
N LEU A 210 -16.82 22.34 -5.56
CA LEU A 210 -15.97 22.41 -4.37
C LEU A 210 -14.74 23.30 -4.57
N THR A 211 -14.20 23.34 -5.79
CA THR A 211 -13.02 24.15 -6.14
C THR A 211 -13.34 25.47 -6.84
N GLN A 212 -14.62 25.87 -6.87
CA GLN A 212 -15.08 27.11 -7.55
C GLN A 212 -14.63 27.16 -9.04
N GLY A 213 -14.64 26.02 -9.71
CA GLY A 213 -14.24 25.87 -11.11
C GLY A 213 -12.74 25.83 -11.37
N GLN A 214 -11.89 25.96 -10.34
CA GLN A 214 -10.43 25.96 -10.52
C GLN A 214 -9.84 24.58 -10.75
N GLY A 215 -10.46 23.52 -10.21
CA GLY A 215 -9.92 22.16 -10.20
C GLY A 215 -8.89 21.94 -9.08
N VAL A 216 -8.28 20.75 -9.07
CA VAL A 216 -7.33 20.33 -8.04
C VAL A 216 -5.88 20.41 -8.54
N ASP A 217 -4.94 20.62 -7.62
CA ASP A 217 -3.49 20.67 -7.92
C ASP A 217 -2.92 19.29 -8.19
N ARG A 218 -3.33 18.32 -7.37
CA ARG A 218 -2.82 16.94 -7.43
C ARG A 218 -3.96 15.95 -7.24
N ILE A 219 -3.92 14.88 -8.04
CA ILE A 219 -4.72 13.67 -7.82
C ILE A 219 -3.79 12.54 -7.43
N ILE A 220 -4.15 11.78 -6.39
CA ILE A 220 -3.50 10.53 -6.00
C ILE A 220 -4.42 9.38 -6.45
N GLU A 221 -4.01 8.65 -7.50
CA GLU A 221 -4.88 7.78 -8.28
C GLU A 221 -4.51 6.30 -8.17
N LEU A 222 -5.55 5.48 -7.93
CA LEU A 222 -5.43 4.02 -7.75
C LEU A 222 -5.83 3.21 -8.99
N ASP A 223 -6.64 3.78 -9.89
CA ASP A 223 -7.14 3.08 -11.10
C ASP A 223 -7.22 4.02 -12.31
N MET A 224 -6.07 4.38 -12.85
CA MET A 224 -5.97 5.29 -13.98
C MET A 224 -6.72 4.79 -15.21
N ALA A 225 -6.86 3.47 -15.41
CA ALA A 225 -7.59 2.94 -16.56
C ALA A 225 -9.09 3.26 -16.50
N ALA A 226 -9.68 3.29 -15.32
CA ALA A 226 -11.09 3.64 -15.12
C ALA A 226 -11.32 5.14 -15.07
N ASN A 227 -10.36 5.92 -14.53
CA ASN A 227 -10.62 7.31 -14.11
C ASN A 227 -9.94 8.36 -15.00
N ALA A 228 -9.09 7.98 -15.96
CA ALA A 228 -8.24 8.91 -16.73
C ALA A 228 -8.98 10.18 -17.24
N THR A 229 -10.14 10.02 -17.86
CA THR A 229 -10.89 11.16 -18.40
C THR A 229 -11.36 12.12 -17.30
N ALA A 230 -11.97 11.56 -16.25
CA ALA A 230 -12.46 12.36 -15.12
C ALA A 230 -11.30 13.04 -14.37
N ASP A 231 -10.17 12.35 -14.18
CA ASP A 231 -8.99 12.92 -13.53
C ASP A 231 -8.45 14.14 -14.28
N LEU A 232 -8.30 14.02 -15.62
CA LEU A 232 -7.80 15.12 -16.43
C LEU A 232 -8.77 16.31 -16.46
N ASP A 233 -10.09 16.06 -16.39
CA ASP A 233 -11.09 17.12 -16.32
C ASP A 233 -11.02 17.85 -14.97
N MET A 234 -10.81 17.14 -13.85
CA MET A 234 -10.75 17.71 -12.51
C MET A 234 -9.44 18.45 -12.21
N LEU A 235 -8.34 18.16 -12.91
CA LEU A 235 -7.07 18.85 -12.72
C LEU A 235 -7.12 20.29 -13.25
N LYS A 236 -6.57 21.23 -12.50
CA LYS A 236 -6.31 22.59 -12.96
C LYS A 236 -5.15 22.64 -13.95
N PRO A 237 -4.95 23.74 -14.72
CA PRO A 237 -3.73 23.92 -15.52
C PRO A 237 -2.45 23.74 -14.69
N ASN A 238 -1.46 23.06 -15.25
CA ASN A 238 -0.22 22.63 -14.60
C ASN A 238 -0.41 21.67 -13.42
N GLY A 239 -1.59 21.05 -13.30
CA GLY A 239 -1.86 20.03 -12.29
C GLY A 239 -1.18 18.70 -12.59
N GLU A 240 -1.14 17.83 -11.60
CA GLU A 240 -0.46 16.53 -11.68
C GLU A 240 -1.33 15.39 -11.19
N CYS A 241 -1.28 14.25 -11.89
CA CYS A 241 -1.87 12.99 -11.44
C CYS A 241 -0.75 12.01 -11.07
N VAL A 242 -0.72 11.59 -9.81
CA VAL A 242 0.24 10.62 -9.28
C VAL A 242 -0.44 9.26 -9.21
N VAL A 243 0.01 8.34 -10.05
CA VAL A 243 -0.63 7.06 -10.32
C VAL A 243 0.18 5.92 -9.72
N TYR A 244 -0.43 5.13 -8.86
CA TYR A 244 0.19 3.93 -8.28
C TYR A 244 -0.54 2.63 -8.63
N GLY A 245 -1.65 2.71 -9.35
CA GLY A 245 -2.45 1.55 -9.74
C GLY A 245 -3.26 1.73 -11.00
N SER A 246 -3.66 0.57 -11.56
CA SER A 246 -4.61 0.49 -12.67
C SER A 246 -5.34 -0.86 -12.62
N GLY A 247 -6.62 -0.85 -12.93
CA GLY A 247 -7.46 -2.07 -13.04
C GLY A 247 -7.27 -2.79 -14.37
N ALA A 248 -6.75 -2.12 -15.39
CA ALA A 248 -6.57 -2.69 -16.73
C ALA A 248 -5.23 -2.28 -17.37
N SER A 249 -4.80 -3.08 -18.34
CA SER A 249 -3.63 -2.83 -19.21
C SER A 249 -3.92 -3.47 -20.57
N PRO A 250 -3.81 -2.72 -21.71
CA PRO A 250 -3.44 -1.32 -21.81
C PRO A 250 -4.53 -0.36 -21.27
N MET A 251 -4.17 0.90 -21.03
CA MET A 251 -5.10 1.98 -20.69
C MET A 251 -5.09 3.05 -21.78
N SER A 252 -6.21 3.80 -21.91
CA SER A 252 -6.33 4.93 -22.83
C SER A 252 -6.35 6.24 -22.03
N VAL A 253 -5.57 7.22 -22.47
CA VAL A 253 -5.51 8.55 -21.85
C VAL A 253 -5.79 9.61 -22.92
N PRO A 254 -6.77 10.51 -22.73
CA PRO A 254 -7.06 11.58 -23.67
C PRO A 254 -5.88 12.54 -23.83
N PHE A 255 -5.40 12.74 -25.06
CA PHE A 255 -4.23 13.59 -25.33
C PHE A 255 -4.53 15.09 -25.15
N TYR A 256 -5.69 15.54 -25.65
CA TYR A 256 -5.98 16.98 -25.75
C TYR A 256 -5.98 17.71 -24.39
N PRO A 257 -6.63 17.22 -23.33
CA PRO A 257 -6.53 17.83 -22.00
C PRO A 257 -5.11 17.92 -21.46
N LEU A 258 -4.26 16.92 -21.75
CA LEU A 258 -2.86 16.91 -21.31
C LEU A 258 -2.08 18.11 -21.83
N ILE A 259 -2.19 18.40 -23.13
CA ILE A 259 -1.44 19.50 -23.75
C ILE A 259 -2.06 20.87 -23.45
N VAL A 260 -3.39 20.99 -23.47
CA VAL A 260 -4.08 22.27 -23.25
C VAL A 260 -3.94 22.76 -21.82
N LYS A 261 -3.98 21.86 -20.85
CA LYS A 261 -3.79 22.19 -19.43
C LYS A 261 -2.34 22.03 -18.96
N ASN A 262 -1.41 21.62 -19.82
CA ASN A 262 0.00 21.34 -19.45
C ASN A 262 0.09 20.39 -18.24
N LEU A 263 -0.64 19.26 -18.30
CA LEU A 263 -0.75 18.32 -17.18
C LEU A 263 0.44 17.37 -17.09
N GLN A 264 0.70 16.87 -15.89
CA GLN A 264 1.72 15.88 -15.64
C GLN A 264 1.10 14.56 -15.15
N LEU A 265 1.50 13.45 -15.77
CA LEU A 265 1.19 12.10 -15.29
C LEU A 265 2.45 11.47 -14.73
N LYS A 266 2.40 11.04 -13.48
CA LYS A 266 3.54 10.48 -12.76
C LYS A 266 3.20 9.10 -12.25
N PHE A 267 3.90 8.10 -12.78
CA PHE A 267 3.72 6.71 -12.41
C PHE A 267 4.83 6.27 -11.50
N PHE A 268 4.51 5.53 -10.45
CA PHE A 268 5.51 4.89 -9.63
C PHE A 268 5.04 3.52 -9.13
N MET A 269 6.00 2.72 -8.73
CA MET A 269 5.78 1.45 -8.06
C MET A 269 6.61 1.44 -6.77
N VAL A 270 5.97 1.26 -5.62
CA VAL A 270 6.61 1.35 -4.31
C VAL A 270 7.82 0.42 -4.18
N TYR A 271 7.85 -0.68 -4.90
CA TYR A 271 8.99 -1.61 -4.95
C TYR A 271 10.27 -1.00 -5.53
N HIS A 272 10.13 -0.02 -6.42
CA HIS A 272 11.22 0.62 -7.16
C HIS A 272 11.58 2.03 -6.67
N LEU A 273 11.15 2.40 -5.47
CA LEU A 273 11.59 3.67 -4.89
C LEU A 273 13.12 3.74 -4.85
N THR A 274 13.67 4.89 -5.23
CA THR A 274 15.10 5.16 -5.07
C THR A 274 15.50 5.03 -3.60
N ALA A 275 16.77 4.77 -3.32
CA ALA A 275 17.27 4.71 -1.95
C ALA A 275 16.97 6.00 -1.17
N ALA A 276 17.07 7.16 -1.82
CA ALA A 276 16.78 8.46 -1.21
C ALA A 276 15.29 8.63 -0.89
N ASP A 277 14.40 8.30 -1.85
CA ASP A 277 12.96 8.38 -1.62
C ASP A 277 12.51 7.39 -0.55
N ARG A 278 13.06 6.18 -0.56
CA ARG A 278 12.81 5.15 0.46
C ARG A 278 13.21 5.65 1.85
N ALA A 279 14.42 6.16 1.99
CA ALA A 279 14.92 6.68 3.26
C ALA A 279 14.06 7.85 3.77
N ARG A 280 13.72 8.80 2.87
CA ARG A 280 12.83 9.92 3.20
C ARG A 280 11.44 9.46 3.63
N ALA A 281 10.83 8.54 2.88
CA ALA A 281 9.51 8.00 3.22
C ALA A 281 9.56 7.23 4.55
N THR A 282 10.51 6.32 4.74
CA THR A 282 10.65 5.52 5.96
C THR A 282 10.88 6.41 7.18
N SER A 283 11.80 7.39 7.12
CA SER A 283 12.07 8.29 8.25
C SER A 283 10.86 9.18 8.59
N THR A 284 10.12 9.64 7.58
CA THR A 284 8.91 10.44 7.81
C THR A 284 7.80 9.58 8.41
N LEU A 285 7.59 8.36 7.88
CA LEU A 285 6.62 7.41 8.42
C LEU A 285 6.92 7.07 9.88
N THR A 286 8.19 6.78 10.21
CA THR A 286 8.61 6.50 11.59
C THR A 286 8.23 7.63 12.54
N ARG A 287 8.53 8.91 12.19
CA ARG A 287 8.15 10.07 13.01
C ARG A 287 6.64 10.22 13.19
N MET A 288 5.85 9.91 12.15
CA MET A 288 4.38 9.95 12.25
C MET A 288 3.86 8.85 13.18
N LEU A 289 4.42 7.66 13.10
CA LEU A 289 4.08 6.51 13.96
C LEU A 289 4.44 6.78 15.42
N GLU A 290 5.64 7.27 15.72
CA GLU A 290 6.10 7.63 17.08
C GLU A 290 5.20 8.66 17.77
N ARG A 291 4.62 9.58 16.98
CA ARG A 291 3.67 10.59 17.47
C ARG A 291 2.23 10.07 17.60
N GLY A 292 1.96 8.83 17.20
CA GLY A 292 0.59 8.30 17.15
C GLY A 292 -0.30 9.06 16.16
N ALA A 293 0.28 9.63 15.12
CA ALA A 293 -0.40 10.51 14.20
C ALA A 293 -1.21 9.78 13.12
N LEU A 294 -1.13 8.45 13.04
CA LEU A 294 -1.80 7.67 12.02
C LEU A 294 -2.81 6.69 12.62
N GLN A 295 -3.98 6.64 12.03
CA GLN A 295 -4.98 5.61 12.25
C GLN A 295 -4.74 4.48 11.23
N HIS A 296 -4.87 3.23 11.69
CA HIS A 296 -4.65 2.05 10.87
C HIS A 296 -5.99 1.34 10.62
N LEU A 297 -6.51 1.51 9.40
CA LEU A 297 -7.79 0.91 9.01
C LEU A 297 -7.57 -0.54 8.57
N ILE A 298 -8.10 -1.50 9.33
CA ILE A 298 -7.99 -2.93 9.07
C ILE A 298 -9.39 -3.52 8.93
N ASP A 299 -9.70 -4.03 7.74
CA ASP A 299 -10.97 -4.65 7.38
C ASP A 299 -11.14 -6.02 8.02
N GLN A 300 -10.12 -6.87 7.86
CA GLN A 300 -10.15 -8.24 8.39
C GLN A 300 -8.80 -8.66 8.98
N ARG A 301 -8.89 -9.44 10.04
CA ARG A 301 -7.79 -10.14 10.70
C ARG A 301 -8.11 -11.64 10.63
N LEU A 302 -7.37 -12.38 9.83
CA LEU A 302 -7.61 -13.80 9.58
C LEU A 302 -6.39 -14.62 10.01
N PRO A 303 -6.54 -15.87 10.43
CA PRO A 303 -5.38 -16.74 10.65
C PRO A 303 -4.72 -17.09 9.32
N LEU A 304 -3.43 -17.46 9.36
CA LEU A 304 -2.69 -17.90 8.16
C LEU A 304 -3.41 -19.02 7.39
N SER A 305 -4.14 -19.89 8.11
CA SER A 305 -4.94 -20.97 7.52
C SER A 305 -6.03 -20.47 6.56
N GLU A 306 -6.46 -19.23 6.68
CA GLU A 306 -7.51 -18.61 5.85
C GLU A 306 -6.92 -17.68 4.75
N ILE A 307 -5.65 -17.87 4.38
CA ILE A 307 -4.99 -17.02 3.36
C ILE A 307 -5.77 -16.94 2.05
N ALA A 308 -6.42 -18.02 1.63
CA ALA A 308 -7.23 -18.00 0.41
C ALA A 308 -8.41 -17.03 0.52
N ALA A 309 -9.12 -17.03 1.66
CA ALA A 309 -10.21 -16.09 1.94
C ALA A 309 -9.71 -14.64 2.02
N ALA A 310 -8.54 -14.41 2.62
CA ALA A 310 -7.91 -13.09 2.67
C ALA A 310 -7.60 -12.55 1.26
N HIS A 311 -7.05 -13.39 0.37
CA HIS A 311 -6.81 -13.04 -1.02
C HIS A 311 -8.10 -12.73 -1.77
N GLU A 312 -9.15 -13.56 -1.62
CA GLU A 312 -10.47 -13.34 -2.22
C GLU A 312 -11.11 -12.04 -1.72
N ARG A 313 -10.94 -11.72 -0.43
CA ARG A 313 -11.45 -10.46 0.14
C ARG A 313 -10.81 -9.24 -0.52
N VAL A 314 -9.50 -9.23 -0.71
CA VAL A 314 -8.79 -8.16 -1.41
C VAL A 314 -9.17 -8.13 -2.90
N GLU A 315 -9.26 -9.29 -3.55
CA GLU A 315 -9.60 -9.44 -4.96
C GLU A 315 -11.00 -8.92 -5.30
N SER A 316 -11.94 -9.06 -4.37
CA SER A 316 -13.32 -8.57 -4.53
C SER A 316 -13.44 -7.04 -4.65
N GLY A 317 -12.40 -6.27 -4.27
CA GLY A 317 -12.43 -4.82 -4.19
C GLY A 317 -13.40 -4.25 -3.13
N GLN A 318 -13.95 -5.11 -2.26
CA GLN A 318 -14.91 -4.70 -1.22
C GLN A 318 -14.25 -4.42 0.14
N ALA A 319 -12.97 -4.69 0.27
CA ALA A 319 -12.24 -4.42 1.52
C ALA A 319 -12.28 -2.93 1.88
N VAL A 320 -12.44 -2.65 3.17
CA VAL A 320 -12.42 -1.30 3.74
C VAL A 320 -11.15 -1.16 4.57
N GLY A 321 -10.10 -0.62 3.97
CA GLY A 321 -8.76 -0.63 4.55
C GLY A 321 -7.96 -1.89 4.19
N ASN A 322 -7.15 -2.37 5.12
CA ASN A 322 -6.18 -3.43 4.95
C ASN A 322 -6.76 -4.80 5.36
N VAL A 323 -6.24 -5.87 4.78
CA VAL A 323 -6.47 -7.25 5.22
C VAL A 323 -5.14 -7.82 5.72
N VAL A 324 -5.13 -8.38 6.91
CA VAL A 324 -3.92 -8.94 7.54
C VAL A 324 -4.13 -10.37 8.02
N LEU A 325 -3.06 -11.15 7.98
CA LEU A 325 -3.04 -12.51 8.50
C LEU A 325 -2.25 -12.57 9.81
N HIS A 326 -2.83 -13.17 10.83
CA HIS A 326 -2.09 -13.59 12.01
C HIS A 326 -1.35 -14.90 11.69
N VAL A 327 -0.03 -14.87 11.81
CA VAL A 327 0.85 -15.96 11.38
C VAL A 327 1.31 -16.79 12.60
N SER A 328 1.78 -16.10 13.63
CA SER A 328 2.24 -16.74 14.89
C SER A 328 2.07 -15.78 16.07
N ASP A 329 2.05 -16.32 17.28
CA ASP A 329 2.02 -15.56 18.53
C ASP A 329 3.38 -14.93 18.87
#